data_bcd6079e427e03e35ebc120dcb33e82a
#
_entry.id   bcd6079e427e03e35ebc120dcb33e82a
#
_cell.length_a   1.000
_cell.length_b   1.000
_cell.length_c   1.000
_cell.angle_alpha   90.00
_cell.angle_beta   90.00
_cell.angle_gamma   90.00
#
_symmetry.space_group_name_H-M   'P 1'
#
loop_
_entity.id
_entity.type
_entity.pdbx_description
1 polymer ?
#
loop_
_entity_poly.entity_id
_entity_poly.type
_entity_poly.pdbx_seq_one_letter_code
_entity_poly.pdbx_strand_id
1 'polypeptide(L)'
;MSKFAFAIFIISFIFCAVAQERERVVVVAHLADQPVSLSKGEIRNIFMGGVSESNLTPVDIASGSHIRVVFNTYVIGLPESRIQSYWAQMKFSGRNKPPTSVGNVDEMISYLNENEASIGYLPEGVELPDSLTVIFITD
;
A
#
# COMPACT_ATOMS: atom_id res chain seq x y z
N MET A 1 46.18 21.50 -52.21
CA MET A 1 44.90 20.78 -52.26
C MET A 1 44.73 20.02 -50.96
N SER A 2 44.05 20.61 -50.02
CA SER A 2 43.80 19.99 -48.72
C SER A 2 42.42 19.31 -48.75
N LYS A 3 42.41 18.01 -48.55
CA LYS A 3 41.16 17.25 -48.34
C LYS A 3 40.87 17.23 -46.87
N PHE A 4 39.94 18.07 -46.45
CA PHE A 4 39.37 18.01 -45.09
C PHE A 4 38.38 16.84 -45.02
N ALA A 5 38.75 15.77 -44.33
CA ALA A 5 37.83 14.72 -43.97
C ALA A 5 37.08 15.15 -42.73
N PHE A 6 35.78 15.44 -42.90
CA PHE A 6 34.85 15.77 -41.80
C PHE A 6 34.40 14.45 -41.22
N ALA A 7 35.00 14.05 -40.11
CA ALA A 7 34.56 12.90 -39.33
C ALA A 7 33.34 13.33 -38.47
N ILE A 8 32.16 12.94 -38.92
CA ILE A 8 30.92 13.08 -38.14
C ILE A 8 30.94 12.01 -37.04
N PHE A 9 31.24 12.45 -35.84
CA PHE A 9 31.12 11.62 -34.62
C PHE A 9 29.65 11.55 -34.19
N ILE A 10 28.96 10.50 -34.64
CA ILE A 10 27.59 10.23 -34.19
C ILE A 10 27.71 9.64 -32.79
N ILE A 11 27.50 10.48 -31.78
CA ILE A 11 27.32 10.04 -30.40
C ILE A 11 25.91 9.46 -30.29
N SER A 12 25.85 8.13 -30.36
CA SER A 12 24.61 7.38 -30.10
C SER A 12 24.34 7.45 -28.62
N PHE A 13 23.47 8.35 -28.23
CA PHE A 13 22.92 8.38 -26.87
C PHE A 13 21.98 7.17 -26.71
N ILE A 14 22.52 6.09 -26.17
CA ILE A 14 21.70 4.97 -25.72
C ILE A 14 20.96 5.44 -24.48
N PHE A 15 19.73 5.87 -24.70
CA PHE A 15 18.78 6.11 -23.60
C PHE A 15 18.41 4.74 -23.03
N CYS A 16 19.13 4.32 -22.01
CA CYS A 16 18.76 3.18 -21.21
C CYS A 16 17.46 3.59 -20.46
N ALA A 17 16.32 3.26 -21.04
CA ALA A 17 15.06 3.38 -20.34
C ALA A 17 15.08 2.36 -19.20
N VAL A 18 15.46 2.81 -18.02
CA VAL A 18 15.26 2.04 -16.80
C VAL A 18 13.76 1.98 -16.61
N ALA A 19 13.17 0.83 -16.93
CA ALA A 19 11.80 0.55 -16.56
C ALA A 19 11.73 0.61 -15.05
N GLN A 20 11.13 1.68 -14.52
CA GLN A 20 10.90 1.84 -13.10
C GLN A 20 9.84 0.81 -12.73
N GLU A 21 10.25 -0.30 -12.12
CA GLU A 21 9.31 -1.27 -11.57
C GLU A 21 8.41 -0.52 -10.60
N ARG A 22 7.11 -0.53 -10.88
CA ARG A 22 6.12 -0.01 -9.94
C ARG A 22 6.16 -0.87 -8.69
N GLU A 23 6.43 -0.24 -7.56
CA GLU A 23 6.30 -0.91 -6.28
C GLU A 23 4.83 -1.27 -6.07
N ARG A 24 4.56 -2.58 -5.99
CA ARG A 24 3.22 -3.10 -5.75
C ARG A 24 3.02 -3.38 -4.28
N VAL A 25 1.81 -3.14 -3.84
CA VAL A 25 1.35 -3.41 -2.48
C VAL A 25 0.44 -4.62 -2.51
N VAL A 26 0.64 -5.51 -1.57
CA VAL A 26 -0.29 -6.60 -1.27
C VAL A 26 -1.09 -6.27 -0.02
N VAL A 27 -2.39 -6.47 -0.08
CA VAL A 27 -3.26 -6.38 1.10
C VAL A 27 -3.38 -7.76 1.69
N VAL A 28 -3.11 -7.86 2.98
CA VAL A 28 -2.95 -9.10 3.71
C VAL A 28 -3.91 -9.12 4.90
N ALA A 29 -4.52 -10.25 5.16
CA ALA A 29 -5.40 -10.42 6.30
C ALA A 29 -5.09 -11.70 7.08
N HIS A 30 -5.33 -11.64 8.38
CA HIS A 30 -5.38 -12.81 9.24
C HIS A 30 -6.83 -13.27 9.34
N LEU A 31 -7.18 -14.19 8.44
CA LEU A 31 -8.53 -14.76 8.36
C LEU A 31 -8.66 -15.93 9.34
N ALA A 32 -9.73 -15.97 10.12
CA ALA A 32 -9.97 -17.04 11.06
C ALA A 32 -10.28 -18.36 10.32
N ASP A 33 -11.41 -18.46 9.64
CA ASP A 33 -11.84 -19.74 9.02
C ASP A 33 -12.54 -19.59 7.66
N GLN A 34 -12.68 -18.38 7.12
CA GLN A 34 -13.44 -18.16 5.89
C GLN A 34 -12.57 -17.46 4.83
N PRO A 35 -12.54 -17.98 3.61
CA PRO A 35 -11.92 -17.24 2.52
C PRO A 35 -12.71 -15.96 2.26
N VAL A 36 -12.01 -14.83 2.26
CA VAL A 36 -12.59 -13.51 1.97
C VAL A 36 -11.99 -13.01 0.65
N SER A 37 -12.85 -12.61 -0.24
CA SER A 37 -12.48 -11.88 -1.44
C SER A 37 -13.01 -10.45 -1.32
N LEU A 38 -12.13 -9.46 -1.33
CA LEU A 38 -12.47 -8.05 -1.21
C LEU A 38 -12.04 -7.30 -2.46
N SER A 39 -12.95 -6.47 -2.97
CA SER A 39 -12.64 -5.48 -3.98
C SER A 39 -11.81 -4.33 -3.37
N LYS A 40 -11.13 -3.57 -4.23
CA LYS A 40 -10.42 -2.36 -3.83
C LYS A 40 -11.32 -1.37 -3.07
N GLY A 41 -12.57 -1.21 -3.52
CA GLY A 41 -13.55 -0.33 -2.87
C GLY A 41 -13.92 -0.80 -1.46
N GLU A 42 -14.08 -2.09 -1.24
CA GLU A 42 -14.34 -2.65 0.09
C GLU A 42 -13.14 -2.48 1.02
N ILE A 43 -11.93 -2.70 0.54
CA ILE A 43 -10.70 -2.47 1.31
C ILE A 43 -10.60 -1.00 1.70
N ARG A 44 -10.78 -0.09 0.75
CA ARG A 44 -10.83 1.35 1.02
C ARG A 44 -11.86 1.68 2.10
N ASN A 45 -13.04 1.13 2.00
CA ASN A 45 -14.12 1.35 2.96
C ASN A 45 -13.73 0.90 4.38
N ILE A 46 -13.11 -0.26 4.52
CA ILE A 46 -12.59 -0.77 5.80
C ILE A 46 -11.57 0.21 6.40
N PHE A 47 -10.59 0.65 5.62
CA PHE A 47 -9.53 1.55 6.09
C PHE A 47 -10.03 2.96 6.39
N MET A 48 -11.11 3.39 5.78
CA MET A 48 -11.74 4.71 6.02
C MET A 48 -12.87 4.66 7.05
N GLY A 49 -13.04 3.55 7.75
CA GLY A 49 -13.99 3.41 8.86
C GLY A 49 -15.44 3.24 8.43
N GLY A 50 -15.68 2.83 7.20
CA GLY A 50 -17.01 2.51 6.70
C GLY A 50 -17.52 1.15 7.21
N VAL A 51 -18.78 0.89 6.94
CA VAL A 51 -19.40 -0.41 7.27
C VAL A 51 -18.88 -1.48 6.32
N SER A 52 -18.47 -2.61 6.87
CA SER A 52 -18.03 -3.78 6.11
C SER A 52 -18.62 -5.06 6.71
N GLU A 53 -19.01 -5.98 5.84
CA GLU A 53 -19.50 -7.31 6.27
C GLU A 53 -18.37 -8.23 6.71
N SER A 54 -17.12 -7.91 6.36
CA SER A 54 -15.96 -8.75 6.63
C SER A 54 -15.52 -8.80 8.10
N ASN A 55 -15.94 -7.86 8.93
CA ASN A 55 -15.53 -7.70 10.34
C ASN A 55 -13.99 -7.65 10.53
N LEU A 56 -13.24 -7.25 9.51
CA LEU A 56 -11.79 -7.09 9.60
C LEU A 56 -11.42 -5.73 10.20
N THR A 57 -10.48 -5.76 11.13
CA THR A 57 -9.95 -4.56 11.79
C THR A 57 -8.72 -4.06 11.02
N PRO A 58 -8.75 -2.85 10.45
CA PRO A 58 -7.64 -2.32 9.69
C PRO A 58 -6.45 -1.92 10.57
N VAL A 59 -5.26 -2.18 10.05
CA VAL A 59 -3.98 -1.79 10.64
C VAL A 59 -3.20 -0.99 9.60
N ASP A 60 -2.73 0.17 9.97
CA ASP A 60 -1.98 1.08 9.11
C ASP A 60 -0.51 1.12 9.49
N ILE A 61 0.35 1.55 8.57
CA ILE A 61 1.75 1.87 8.87
C ILE A 61 1.85 3.36 9.14
N ALA A 62 2.77 3.76 10.02
CA ALA A 62 2.96 5.15 10.41
C ALA A 62 3.13 6.08 9.20
N SER A 63 2.60 7.30 9.31
CA SER A 63 2.78 8.37 8.32
C SER A 63 4.25 8.60 8.02
N GLY A 64 4.58 8.90 6.76
CA GLY A 64 5.95 9.09 6.28
C GLY A 64 6.59 7.81 5.76
N SER A 65 6.02 6.65 5.99
CA SER A 65 6.46 5.40 5.37
C SER A 65 6.14 5.40 3.87
N HIS A 66 7.12 4.97 3.07
CA HIS A 66 6.94 4.89 1.62
C HIS A 66 5.81 3.91 1.23
N ILE A 67 5.75 2.76 1.88
CA ILE A 67 4.70 1.77 1.61
C ILE A 67 3.29 2.32 1.91
N ARG A 68 3.15 3.16 2.92
CA ARG A 68 1.89 3.86 3.20
C ARG A 68 1.51 4.82 2.06
N VAL A 69 2.48 5.55 1.51
CA VAL A 69 2.23 6.45 0.36
C VAL A 69 1.73 5.65 -0.84
N VAL A 70 2.36 4.53 -1.13
CA VAL A 70 1.94 3.63 -2.23
C VAL A 70 0.53 3.09 -2.00
N PHE A 71 0.25 2.59 -0.81
CA PHE A 71 -1.08 2.12 -0.44
C PHE A 71 -2.14 3.22 -0.55
N ASN A 72 -1.88 4.39 -0.01
CA ASN A 72 -2.78 5.53 -0.10
C ASN A 72 -3.08 5.92 -1.55
N THR A 73 -2.05 5.90 -2.42
CA THR A 73 -2.18 6.26 -3.83
C THR A 73 -3.06 5.26 -4.60
N TYR A 74 -2.79 3.97 -4.44
CA TYR A 74 -3.40 2.94 -5.29
C TYR A 74 -4.68 2.33 -4.72
N VAL A 75 -4.85 2.32 -3.40
CA VAL A 75 -6.02 1.72 -2.75
C VAL A 75 -6.96 2.78 -2.21
N ILE A 76 -6.47 3.70 -1.39
CA ILE A 76 -7.32 4.74 -0.79
C ILE A 76 -7.69 5.82 -1.82
N GLY A 77 -6.77 6.17 -2.71
CA GLY A 77 -6.96 7.20 -3.73
C GLY A 77 -6.95 8.62 -3.18
N LEU A 78 -6.35 8.84 -2.02
CA LEU A 78 -6.22 10.13 -1.35
C LEU A 78 -4.79 10.36 -0.86
N PRO A 79 -4.27 11.58 -0.95
CA PRO A 79 -3.00 11.93 -0.33
C PRO A 79 -3.12 11.97 1.20
N GLU A 80 -2.00 11.82 1.89
CA GLU A 80 -1.92 11.79 3.36
C GLU A 80 -2.63 12.98 4.02
N SER A 81 -2.46 14.20 3.49
CA SER A 81 -3.10 15.39 4.02
C SER A 81 -4.63 15.31 4.04
N ARG A 82 -5.22 14.71 3.01
CA ARG A 82 -6.67 14.49 2.92
C ARG A 82 -7.14 13.43 3.90
N ILE A 83 -6.36 12.36 4.07
CA ILE A 83 -6.67 11.29 5.03
C ILE A 83 -6.61 11.84 6.46
N GLN A 84 -5.59 12.66 6.79
CA GLN A 84 -5.47 13.30 8.10
C GLN A 84 -6.64 14.25 8.38
N SER A 85 -7.03 15.05 7.40
CA SER A 85 -8.19 15.95 7.54
C SER A 85 -9.49 15.18 7.74
N TYR A 86 -9.67 14.08 7.02
CA TYR A 86 -10.83 13.21 7.17
C TYR A 86 -10.93 12.64 8.60
N TRP A 87 -9.84 12.10 9.14
CA TRP A 87 -9.82 11.56 10.49
C TRP A 87 -9.96 12.62 11.58
N ALA A 88 -9.43 13.83 11.38
CA ALA A 88 -9.65 14.95 12.27
C ALA A 88 -11.14 15.30 12.37
N GLN A 89 -11.86 15.34 11.26
CA GLN A 89 -13.31 15.57 11.25
C GLN A 89 -14.08 14.42 11.90
N MET A 90 -13.72 13.18 11.64
CA MET A 90 -14.37 12.01 12.23
C MET A 90 -14.17 11.95 13.74
N LYS A 91 -12.97 12.25 14.23
CA LYS A 91 -12.65 12.34 15.65
C LYS A 91 -13.42 13.48 16.33
N PHE A 92 -13.49 14.63 15.70
CA PHE A 92 -14.22 15.79 16.24
C PHE A 92 -15.73 15.51 16.36
N SER A 93 -16.31 14.82 15.39
CA SER A 93 -17.73 14.43 15.41
C SER A 93 -18.04 13.21 16.31
N GLY A 94 -17.01 12.55 16.86
CA GLY A 94 -17.15 11.35 17.70
C GLY A 94 -17.63 10.10 16.96
N ARG A 95 -17.62 10.10 15.62
CA ARG A 95 -18.19 9.01 14.82
C ARG A 95 -17.28 7.80 14.70
N ASN A 96 -15.97 8.03 14.55
CA ASN A 96 -15.03 6.95 14.30
C ASN A 96 -13.60 7.37 14.63
N LYS A 97 -12.71 6.39 14.72
CA LYS A 97 -11.27 6.58 14.95
C LYS A 97 -10.45 5.96 13.82
N PRO A 98 -9.25 6.48 13.55
CA PRO A 98 -8.37 5.89 12.54
C PRO A 98 -7.95 4.47 12.90
N PRO A 99 -7.46 3.68 11.90
CA PRO A 99 -6.87 2.38 12.14
C PRO A 99 -5.74 2.42 13.16
N THR A 100 -5.52 1.32 13.85
CA THR A 100 -4.30 1.11 14.65
C THR A 100 -3.08 1.28 13.75
N SER A 101 -2.05 1.98 14.23
CA SER A 101 -0.83 2.23 13.46
C SER A 101 0.35 1.46 14.04
N VAL A 102 1.11 0.82 13.17
CA VAL A 102 2.40 0.19 13.49
C VAL A 102 3.56 0.96 12.83
N GLY A 103 4.79 0.78 13.31
CA GLY A 103 5.92 1.61 12.89
C GLY A 103 6.50 1.28 11.51
N ASN A 104 6.47 0.01 11.12
CA ASN A 104 7.15 -0.48 9.91
C ASN A 104 6.55 -1.81 9.42
N VAL A 105 7.12 -2.33 8.32
CA VAL A 105 6.68 -3.59 7.68
C VAL A 105 6.81 -4.79 8.63
N ASP A 106 7.92 -4.89 9.36
CA ASP A 106 8.13 -6.02 10.28
C ASP A 106 7.12 -6.01 11.44
N GLU A 107 6.83 -4.84 11.98
CA GLU A 107 5.78 -4.68 12.99
C GLU A 107 4.38 -4.96 12.43
N MET A 108 4.12 -4.64 11.16
CA MET A 108 2.86 -4.99 10.50
C MET A 108 2.69 -6.51 10.45
N ILE A 109 3.70 -7.24 10.01
CA ILE A 109 3.65 -8.70 9.94
C ILE A 109 3.40 -9.30 11.32
N SER A 110 4.13 -8.86 12.33
CA SER A 110 3.97 -9.33 13.70
C SER A 110 2.57 -9.05 14.25
N TYR A 111 2.07 -7.83 14.04
CA TYR A 111 0.75 -7.45 14.52
C TYR A 111 -0.37 -8.28 13.88
N LEU A 112 -0.34 -8.44 12.56
CA LEU A 112 -1.33 -9.26 11.85
C LEU A 112 -1.27 -10.74 12.28
N ASN A 113 -0.06 -11.25 12.47
CA ASN A 113 0.14 -12.64 12.91
C ASN A 113 -0.44 -12.91 14.31
N GLU A 114 -0.37 -11.92 15.19
CA GLU A 114 -0.82 -12.03 16.58
C GLU A 114 -2.31 -11.67 16.77
N ASN A 115 -2.94 -11.06 15.77
CA ASN A 115 -4.31 -10.58 15.87
C ASN A 115 -5.20 -11.14 14.75
N GLU A 116 -6.03 -12.09 15.07
CA GLU A 116 -7.05 -12.60 14.15
C GLU A 116 -8.04 -11.50 13.73
N ALA A 117 -8.65 -11.67 12.57
CA ALA A 117 -9.58 -10.70 11.99
C ALA A 117 -8.97 -9.31 11.79
N SER A 118 -7.68 -9.24 11.49
CA SER A 118 -6.97 -8.01 11.13
C SER A 118 -6.63 -7.98 9.64
N ILE A 119 -6.52 -6.78 9.09
CA ILE A 119 -6.16 -6.52 7.70
C ILE A 119 -5.14 -5.38 7.64
N GLY A 120 -4.09 -5.58 6.85
CA GLY A 120 -3.03 -4.62 6.64
C GLY A 120 -2.49 -4.69 5.22
N TYR A 121 -1.37 -4.04 4.99
CA TYR A 121 -0.72 -4.03 3.68
C TYR A 121 0.80 -4.11 3.82
N LEU A 122 1.43 -4.68 2.81
CA LEU A 122 2.88 -4.95 2.76
C LEU A 122 3.40 -4.75 1.34
N PRO A 123 4.71 -4.55 1.16
CA PRO A 123 5.32 -4.64 -0.16
C PRO A 123 5.12 -6.04 -0.75
N GLU A 124 4.93 -6.14 -2.06
CA GLU A 124 4.93 -7.42 -2.76
C GLU A 124 6.28 -8.13 -2.57
N GLY A 125 6.25 -9.45 -2.45
CA GLY A 125 7.45 -10.27 -2.32
C GLY A 125 7.99 -10.43 -0.89
N VAL A 126 7.33 -9.85 0.11
CA VAL A 126 7.65 -10.10 1.51
C VAL A 126 7.22 -11.50 1.91
N GLU A 127 8.07 -12.22 2.62
CA GLU A 127 7.76 -13.54 3.16
C GLU A 127 6.69 -13.42 4.25
N LEU A 128 5.62 -14.21 4.14
CA LEU A 128 4.48 -14.16 5.05
C LEU A 128 4.41 -15.42 5.92
N PRO A 129 4.03 -15.28 7.21
CA PRO A 129 3.60 -16.43 8.02
C PRO A 129 2.40 -17.14 7.40
N ASP A 130 2.26 -18.43 7.66
CA ASP A 130 1.16 -19.27 7.14
C ASP A 130 -0.24 -18.80 7.58
N SER A 131 -0.32 -18.07 8.69
CA SER A 131 -1.54 -17.48 9.21
C SER A 131 -2.10 -16.33 8.37
N LEU A 132 -1.27 -15.73 7.50
CA LEU A 132 -1.62 -14.55 6.72
C LEU A 132 -1.92 -14.90 5.27
N THR A 133 -2.97 -14.30 4.74
CA THR A 133 -3.43 -14.51 3.36
C THR A 133 -3.41 -13.21 2.59
N VAL A 134 -2.83 -13.23 1.39
CA VAL A 134 -2.95 -12.11 0.43
C VAL A 134 -4.37 -12.12 -0.15
N ILE A 135 -5.09 -11.03 0.02
CA ILE A 135 -6.48 -10.89 -0.44
C ILE A 135 -6.64 -9.90 -1.59
N PHE A 136 -5.63 -9.07 -1.85
CA PHE A 136 -5.61 -8.12 -2.96
C PHE A 136 -4.18 -7.73 -3.32
N ILE A 137 -3.94 -7.49 -4.60
CA ILE A 137 -2.66 -6.97 -5.12
C ILE A 137 -2.96 -5.77 -5.99
N THR A 138 -2.22 -4.67 -5.79
CA THR A 138 -2.32 -3.49 -6.67
C THR A 138 -1.73 -3.78 -8.05
N ASP A 139 -2.31 -3.19 -9.07
CA ASP A 139 -1.83 -3.26 -10.46
C ASP A 139 -0.54 -2.47 -10.69
#